data_fea4b2d503c59eca9fde02a6ece807b0
#
_entry.id   fea4b2d503c59eca9fde02a6ece807b0
#
_cell.length_a   1.000
_cell.length_b   1.000
_cell.length_c   1.000
_cell.angle_alpha   90.00
_cell.angle_beta   90.00
_cell.angle_gamma   90.00
#
_symmetry.space_group_name_H-M   'P 1'
#
loop_
_entity.id
_entity.type
_entity.pdbx_description
1 polymer ?
#
loop_
_entity_poly.entity_id
_entity_poly.type
_entity_poly.pdbx_seq_one_letter_code
_entity_poly.pdbx_strand_id
1 'polypeptide(L)'
;MENRHGLLVDFLVTTASGTAECAVVPSVMDDLRERRFHPETVGLDKGYDTRDLVAKLRARDVTPHVAQNTAGRRSAIDGRTTRHAGYAISQRIRMKVEEIFGWLKTVGGFRKTRHRGLEKVGFAGYLVGAAYNLVRLARLVATPTPA
;
A
#
# COMPACT_ATOMS: atom_id res chain seq x y z
N MET A 1 2.46 2.14 2.06
CA MET A 1 3.46 3.17 1.65
C MET A 1 2.74 4.50 1.46
N GLU A 2 3.28 5.59 1.97
CA GLU A 2 2.78 6.91 1.61
C GLU A 2 3.43 7.42 0.31
N ASN A 3 2.71 8.28 -0.43
CA ASN A 3 3.07 8.62 -1.81
C ASN A 3 4.11 9.74 -1.96
N ARG A 4 4.28 10.60 -0.95
CA ARG A 4 5.13 11.79 -1.04
C ARG A 4 6.61 11.43 -0.96
N HIS A 5 6.98 10.69 0.06
CA HIS A 5 8.38 10.36 0.36
C HIS A 5 8.72 8.89 0.14
N GLY A 6 7.72 8.04 -0.11
CA GLY A 6 7.89 6.60 -0.30
C GLY A 6 8.22 5.85 0.99
N LEU A 7 7.75 6.34 2.13
CA LEU A 7 7.95 5.67 3.43
C LEU A 7 6.91 4.57 3.62
N LEU A 8 7.33 3.48 4.22
CA LEU A 8 6.46 2.39 4.64
C LEU A 8 5.72 2.81 5.91
N VAL A 9 4.41 3.02 5.83
CA VAL A 9 3.58 3.45 6.97
C VAL A 9 2.91 2.28 7.68
N ASP A 10 2.73 1.18 6.97
CA ASP A 10 2.21 -0.07 7.52
C ASP A 10 2.68 -1.28 6.73
N PHE A 11 2.74 -2.43 7.42
CA PHE A 11 3.12 -3.72 6.86
C PHE A 11 2.37 -4.82 7.59
N LEU A 12 1.62 -5.64 6.87
CA LEU A 12 0.85 -6.74 7.45
C LEU A 12 1.23 -8.06 6.77
N VAL A 13 1.38 -9.09 7.59
CA VAL A 13 1.58 -10.47 7.13
C VAL A 13 0.31 -11.27 7.39
N THR A 14 -0.21 -11.91 6.37
CA THR A 14 -1.39 -12.77 6.45
C THR A 14 -1.08 -14.17 5.95
N THR A 15 -1.92 -15.12 6.30
CA THR A 15 -1.91 -16.43 5.64
C THR A 15 -2.29 -16.27 4.17
N ALA A 16 -1.56 -16.95 3.28
CA ALA A 16 -1.86 -16.90 1.86
C ALA A 16 -3.26 -17.49 1.58
N SER A 17 -4.15 -16.66 1.06
CA SER A 17 -5.44 -17.07 0.48
C SER A 17 -5.73 -16.17 -0.71
N GLY A 18 -6.54 -16.64 -1.67
CA GLY A 18 -6.83 -15.88 -2.88
C GLY A 18 -7.56 -14.54 -2.68
N THR A 19 -8.08 -14.28 -1.47
CA THR A 19 -8.85 -13.08 -1.12
C THR A 19 -8.30 -12.32 0.08
N ALA A 20 -7.28 -12.86 0.78
CA ALA A 20 -6.73 -12.27 2.00
C ALA A 20 -6.30 -10.82 1.80
N GLU A 21 -5.64 -10.52 0.69
CA GLU A 21 -5.14 -9.17 0.40
C GLU A 21 -6.25 -8.14 0.31
N CYS A 22 -7.37 -8.47 -0.35
CA CYS A 22 -8.52 -7.56 -0.45
C CYS A 22 -9.24 -7.40 0.90
N ALA A 23 -9.31 -8.48 1.69
CA ALA A 23 -10.03 -8.50 2.96
C ALA A 23 -9.37 -7.62 4.04
N VAL A 24 -8.05 -7.47 4.01
CA VAL A 24 -7.32 -6.70 5.04
C VAL A 24 -7.23 -5.20 4.75
N VAL A 25 -7.48 -4.74 3.53
CA VAL A 25 -7.35 -3.31 3.19
C VAL A 25 -8.21 -2.40 4.08
N PRO A 26 -9.50 -2.71 4.37
CA PRO A 26 -10.29 -1.89 5.27
C PRO A 26 -9.72 -1.79 6.68
N SER A 27 -9.23 -2.89 7.27
CA SER A 27 -8.63 -2.87 8.61
C SER A 27 -7.33 -2.07 8.64
N VAL A 28 -6.50 -2.16 7.61
CA VAL A 28 -5.30 -1.32 7.49
C VAL A 28 -5.67 0.17 7.47
N MET A 29 -6.78 0.56 6.82
CA MET A 29 -7.25 1.96 6.86
C MET A 29 -7.71 2.37 8.26
N ASP A 30 -8.38 1.47 8.99
CA ASP A 30 -8.81 1.71 10.35
C ASP A 30 -7.59 1.85 11.30
N ASP A 31 -6.61 0.94 11.22
CA ASP A 31 -5.36 0.98 11.99
C ASP A 31 -4.54 2.26 11.72
N LEU A 32 -4.50 2.71 10.46
CA LEU A 32 -3.86 3.98 10.11
C LEU A 32 -4.55 5.17 10.78
N ARG A 33 -5.88 5.19 10.82
CA ARG A 33 -6.65 6.24 11.50
C ARG A 33 -6.43 6.26 13.01
N GLU A 34 -6.38 5.10 13.65
CA GLU A 34 -6.06 4.99 15.09
C GLU A 34 -4.69 5.58 15.39
N ARG A 35 -3.72 5.41 14.48
CA ARG A 35 -2.39 6.02 14.55
C ARG A 35 -2.34 7.48 14.07
N ARG A 36 -3.50 8.14 13.90
CA ARG A 36 -3.66 9.53 13.46
C ARG A 36 -3.16 9.82 12.02
N PHE A 37 -3.04 8.80 11.20
CA PHE A 37 -2.93 8.99 9.76
C PHE A 37 -4.35 9.07 9.16
N HIS A 38 -4.58 10.05 8.30
CA HIS A 38 -5.88 10.25 7.65
C HIS A 38 -5.71 10.12 6.13
N PRO A 39 -5.61 8.91 5.58
CA PRO A 39 -5.48 8.72 4.14
C PRO A 39 -6.78 9.17 3.44
N GLU A 40 -6.67 10.15 2.55
CA GLU A 40 -7.79 10.61 1.71
C GLU A 40 -7.98 9.70 0.49
N THR A 41 -6.90 9.10 0.01
CA THR A 41 -6.90 8.23 -1.16
C THR A 41 -6.02 7.00 -0.94
N VAL A 42 -6.37 5.89 -1.58
CA VAL A 42 -5.53 4.68 -1.61
C VAL A 42 -5.37 4.16 -3.03
N GLY A 43 -4.11 4.04 -3.48
CA GLY A 43 -3.75 3.47 -4.77
C GLY A 43 -3.62 1.95 -4.67
N LEU A 44 -4.37 1.20 -5.48
CA LEU A 44 -4.43 -0.27 -5.47
C LEU A 44 -4.36 -0.85 -6.87
N ASP A 45 -3.91 -2.09 -6.98
CA ASP A 45 -3.83 -2.84 -8.22
C ASP A 45 -5.22 -3.27 -8.74
N LYS A 46 -5.26 -3.70 -10.01
CA LYS A 46 -6.49 -4.18 -10.66
C LYS A 46 -7.14 -5.40 -9.98
N GLY A 47 -6.36 -6.18 -9.23
CA GLY A 47 -6.88 -7.30 -8.42
C GLY A 47 -7.84 -6.84 -7.32
N TYR A 48 -7.71 -5.62 -6.87
CA TYR A 48 -8.55 -5.01 -5.84
C TYR A 48 -9.81 -4.31 -6.40
N ASP A 49 -10.05 -4.38 -7.72
CA ASP A 49 -11.21 -3.75 -8.36
C ASP A 49 -12.48 -4.58 -8.12
N THR A 50 -12.99 -4.54 -6.89
CA THR A 50 -14.23 -5.21 -6.48
C THR A 50 -15.21 -4.21 -5.91
N ARG A 51 -16.52 -4.43 -6.14
CA ARG A 51 -17.59 -3.55 -5.64
C ARG A 51 -17.58 -3.45 -4.12
N ASP A 52 -17.38 -4.59 -3.45
CA ASP A 52 -17.35 -4.67 -2.00
C ASP A 52 -16.22 -3.81 -1.40
N LEU A 53 -14.98 -3.98 -1.89
CA LEU A 53 -13.86 -3.19 -1.40
C LEU A 53 -14.02 -1.70 -1.69
N VAL A 54 -14.46 -1.33 -2.89
CA VAL A 54 -14.72 0.08 -3.24
C VAL A 54 -15.78 0.69 -2.33
N ALA A 55 -16.85 -0.05 -2.00
CA ALA A 55 -17.88 0.41 -1.06
C ALA A 55 -17.33 0.57 0.36
N LYS A 56 -16.54 -0.40 0.85
CA LYS A 56 -15.92 -0.35 2.18
C LYS A 56 -14.94 0.81 2.35
N LEU A 57 -14.17 1.14 1.32
CA LEU A 57 -13.25 2.29 1.33
C LEU A 57 -14.02 3.60 1.34
N ARG A 58 -15.04 3.74 0.48
CA ARG A 58 -15.89 4.94 0.44
C ARG A 58 -16.64 5.18 1.75
N ALA A 59 -17.10 4.11 2.42
CA ALA A 59 -17.73 4.20 3.74
C ALA A 59 -16.76 4.71 4.84
N ARG A 60 -15.47 4.69 4.56
CA ARG A 60 -14.40 5.22 5.41
C ARG A 60 -13.87 6.57 4.96
N ASP A 61 -14.57 7.26 4.07
CA ASP A 61 -14.14 8.51 3.45
C ASP A 61 -12.75 8.41 2.76
N VAL A 62 -12.40 7.20 2.29
CA VAL A 62 -11.18 6.97 1.52
C VAL A 62 -11.54 6.79 0.06
N THR A 63 -11.00 7.64 -0.81
CA THR A 63 -11.22 7.54 -2.25
C THR A 63 -10.37 6.40 -2.84
N PRO A 64 -10.99 5.35 -3.40
CA PRO A 64 -10.27 4.20 -3.95
C PRO A 64 -9.70 4.52 -5.33
N HIS A 65 -8.40 4.74 -5.44
CA HIS A 65 -7.67 4.86 -6.70
C HIS A 65 -7.22 3.47 -7.19
N VAL A 66 -8.17 2.57 -7.40
CA VAL A 66 -7.91 1.20 -7.87
C VAL A 66 -7.71 1.22 -9.39
N ALA A 67 -6.73 0.47 -9.88
CA ALA A 67 -6.56 0.27 -11.32
C ALA A 67 -7.77 -0.50 -11.87
N GLN A 68 -8.40 0.03 -12.94
CA GLN A 68 -9.60 -0.57 -13.50
C GLN A 68 -9.33 -1.96 -14.10
N ASN A 69 -10.17 -2.92 -13.75
CA ASN A 69 -10.19 -4.24 -14.36
C ASN A 69 -11.35 -4.32 -15.35
N THR A 70 -11.04 -4.17 -16.62
CA THR A 70 -12.01 -4.21 -17.73
C THR A 70 -11.94 -5.51 -18.52
N ALA A 71 -11.15 -6.50 -18.08
CA ALA A 71 -11.02 -7.78 -18.72
C ALA A 71 -12.31 -8.63 -18.49
N GLY A 72 -13.21 -8.62 -19.46
CA GLY A 72 -14.45 -9.39 -19.43
C GLY A 72 -15.50 -8.93 -18.39
N ARG A 73 -15.31 -7.77 -17.74
CA ARG A 73 -16.24 -7.22 -16.75
C ARG A 73 -16.20 -5.69 -16.69
N ARG A 74 -17.24 -5.13 -16.09
CA ARG A 74 -17.27 -3.71 -15.75
C ARG A 74 -16.50 -3.46 -14.45
N SER A 75 -15.60 -2.50 -14.48
CA SER A 75 -14.87 -2.00 -13.29
C SER A 75 -15.85 -1.46 -12.22
N ALA A 76 -15.49 -1.61 -10.95
CA ALA A 76 -16.17 -0.96 -9.84
C ALA A 76 -15.81 0.54 -9.72
N ILE A 77 -14.72 0.96 -10.36
CA ILE A 77 -14.29 2.37 -10.46
C ILE A 77 -14.92 3.02 -11.68
N ASP A 78 -15.54 4.16 -11.47
CA ASP A 78 -16.22 4.95 -12.50
C ASP A 78 -15.62 6.35 -12.66
N GLY A 79 -16.24 7.17 -13.53
CA GLY A 79 -15.80 8.54 -13.82
C GLY A 79 -15.75 9.48 -12.60
N ARG A 80 -16.42 9.17 -11.49
CA ARG A 80 -16.31 9.95 -10.25
C ARG A 80 -14.91 9.93 -9.68
N THR A 81 -14.17 8.85 -9.91
CA THR A 81 -12.78 8.70 -9.50
C THR A 81 -11.80 8.98 -10.64
N THR A 82 -12.01 8.41 -11.83
CA THR A 82 -11.02 8.43 -12.91
C THR A 82 -10.84 9.81 -13.57
N ARG A 83 -11.82 10.72 -13.44
CA ARG A 83 -11.74 12.09 -13.98
C ARG A 83 -10.79 13.00 -13.19
N HIS A 84 -10.46 12.65 -11.95
CA HIS A 84 -9.57 13.46 -11.13
C HIS A 84 -8.10 13.26 -11.50
N ALA A 85 -7.34 14.35 -11.63
CA ALA A 85 -5.90 14.30 -11.91
C ALA A 85 -5.13 13.44 -10.88
N GLY A 86 -5.56 13.45 -9.61
CA GLY A 86 -5.01 12.63 -8.54
C GLY A 86 -5.09 11.13 -8.81
N TYR A 87 -6.10 10.65 -9.57
CA TYR A 87 -6.19 9.25 -9.95
C TYR A 87 -5.02 8.83 -10.85
N ALA A 88 -4.74 9.59 -11.91
CA ALA A 88 -3.63 9.31 -12.82
C ALA A 88 -2.27 9.36 -12.11
N ILE A 89 -2.10 10.31 -11.18
CA ILE A 89 -0.91 10.41 -10.34
C ILE A 89 -0.78 9.16 -9.46
N SER A 90 -1.84 8.77 -8.76
CA SER A 90 -1.84 7.57 -7.90
C SER A 90 -1.51 6.31 -8.70
N GLN A 91 -2.06 6.13 -9.91
CA GLN A 91 -1.77 4.97 -10.74
C GLN A 91 -0.29 4.88 -11.14
N ARG A 92 0.37 6.00 -11.34
CA ARG A 92 1.81 6.07 -11.63
C ARG A 92 2.67 5.81 -10.40
N ILE A 93 2.29 6.43 -9.25
CA ILE A 93 3.08 6.36 -8.03
C ILE A 93 2.94 4.99 -7.34
N ARG A 94 1.80 4.30 -7.45
CA ARG A 94 1.59 3.00 -6.80
C ARG A 94 2.66 1.96 -7.17
N MET A 95 3.27 2.06 -8.35
CA MET A 95 4.36 1.17 -8.75
C MET A 95 5.60 1.29 -7.86
N LYS A 96 5.76 2.41 -7.13
CA LYS A 96 6.85 2.57 -6.15
C LYS A 96 6.77 1.58 -4.99
N VAL A 97 5.60 1.00 -4.72
CA VAL A 97 5.49 -0.05 -3.72
C VAL A 97 6.29 -1.30 -4.09
N GLU A 98 6.49 -1.54 -5.38
CA GLU A 98 7.34 -2.64 -5.87
C GLU A 98 8.82 -2.43 -5.51
N GLU A 99 9.28 -1.16 -5.48
CA GLU A 99 10.64 -0.82 -5.04
C GLU A 99 10.87 -1.24 -3.58
N ILE A 100 9.86 -0.99 -2.70
CA ILE A 100 9.93 -1.41 -1.29
C ILE A 100 9.99 -2.92 -1.19
N PHE A 101 9.09 -3.64 -1.85
CA PHE A 101 9.09 -5.09 -1.84
C PHE A 101 10.37 -5.68 -2.47
N GLY A 102 10.89 -5.07 -3.51
CA GLY A 102 12.19 -5.40 -4.09
C GLY A 102 13.31 -5.26 -3.06
N TRP A 103 13.37 -4.12 -2.37
CA TRP A 103 14.36 -3.85 -1.32
C TRP A 103 14.23 -4.82 -0.14
N LEU A 104 13.01 -5.05 0.36
CA LEU A 104 12.74 -6.01 1.43
C LEU A 104 13.26 -7.41 1.08
N LYS A 105 13.03 -7.85 -0.16
CA LYS A 105 13.43 -9.19 -0.62
C LYS A 105 14.94 -9.33 -0.86
N THR A 106 15.61 -8.29 -1.32
CA THR A 106 17.02 -8.30 -1.69
C THR A 106 17.92 -7.83 -0.55
N VAL A 107 17.91 -6.53 -0.27
CA VAL A 107 18.75 -5.89 0.74
C VAL A 107 18.30 -6.26 2.14
N GLY A 108 16.98 -6.26 2.40
CA GLY A 108 16.40 -6.64 3.69
C GLY A 108 16.47 -8.13 4.01
N GLY A 109 16.87 -8.98 3.05
CA GLY A 109 16.98 -10.43 3.27
C GLY A 109 15.66 -11.15 3.52
N PHE A 110 14.50 -10.49 3.29
CA PHE A 110 13.16 -10.99 3.62
C PHE A 110 12.56 -11.90 2.53
N ARG A 111 13.36 -12.34 1.55
CA ARG A 111 12.91 -13.23 0.48
C ARG A 111 12.54 -14.63 0.99
N LYS A 112 13.29 -15.13 1.99
CA LYS A 112 13.03 -16.38 2.70
C LYS A 112 13.21 -16.13 4.18
N THR A 113 12.09 -16.06 4.91
CA THR A 113 12.16 -15.94 6.37
C THR A 113 12.52 -17.29 7.01
N ARG A 114 13.36 -17.25 8.04
CA ARG A 114 13.67 -18.41 8.91
C ARG A 114 12.63 -18.53 10.04
N HIS A 115 11.79 -17.53 10.23
CA HIS A 115 10.76 -17.49 11.26
C HIS A 115 9.53 -18.28 10.81
N ARG A 116 8.87 -18.92 11.76
CA ARG A 116 7.59 -19.61 11.56
C ARG A 116 6.51 -18.94 12.39
N GLY A 117 5.29 -18.86 11.82
CA GLY A 117 4.13 -18.21 12.43
C GLY A 117 4.04 -16.72 12.10
N LEU A 118 2.78 -16.23 12.02
CA LEU A 118 2.48 -14.87 11.58
C LEU A 118 3.11 -13.80 12.47
N GLU A 119 3.09 -14.01 13.78
CA GLU A 119 3.65 -13.07 14.74
C GLU A 119 5.14 -12.82 14.53
N LYS A 120 5.94 -13.89 14.49
CA LYS A 120 7.40 -13.78 14.31
C LYS A 120 7.77 -13.25 12.93
N VAL A 121 7.05 -13.68 11.89
CA VAL A 121 7.25 -13.20 10.52
C VAL A 121 6.84 -11.72 10.40
N GLY A 122 5.72 -11.34 11.02
CA GLY A 122 5.26 -9.95 11.10
C GLY A 122 6.27 -9.06 11.79
N PHE A 123 6.75 -9.46 12.98
CA PHE A 123 7.77 -8.71 13.71
C PHE A 123 9.06 -8.52 12.89
N ALA A 124 9.57 -9.59 12.26
CA ALA A 124 10.72 -9.48 11.38
C ALA A 124 10.46 -8.53 10.19
N GLY A 125 9.24 -8.55 9.60
CA GLY A 125 8.82 -7.63 8.55
C GLY A 125 8.82 -6.18 9.02
N TYR A 126 8.33 -5.90 10.22
CA TYR A 126 8.38 -4.56 10.82
C TYR A 126 9.81 -4.06 11.01
N LEU A 127 10.72 -4.89 11.50
CA LEU A 127 12.14 -4.52 11.65
C LEU A 127 12.78 -4.19 10.31
N VAL A 128 12.54 -5.02 9.30
CA VAL A 128 13.08 -4.78 7.94
C VAL A 128 12.44 -3.54 7.31
N GLY A 129 11.14 -3.30 7.52
CA GLY A 129 10.45 -2.10 7.09
C GLY A 129 10.97 -0.83 7.77
N ALA A 130 11.27 -0.90 9.08
CA ALA A 130 11.89 0.19 9.82
C ALA A 130 13.29 0.51 9.27
N ALA A 131 14.11 -0.51 9.00
CA ALA A 131 15.42 -0.32 8.37
C ALA A 131 15.31 0.34 6.99
N TYR A 132 14.35 -0.08 6.16
CA TYR A 132 14.05 0.59 4.89
C TYR A 132 13.74 2.07 5.09
N ASN A 133 12.87 2.39 6.04
CA ASN A 133 12.49 3.77 6.33
C ASN A 133 13.69 4.61 6.79
N LEU A 134 14.57 4.08 7.63
CA LEU A 134 15.79 4.78 8.06
C LEU A 134 16.71 5.10 6.89
N VAL A 135 16.95 4.14 6.00
CA VAL A 135 17.74 4.35 4.78
C VAL A 135 17.08 5.39 3.87
N ARG A 136 15.76 5.34 3.75
CA ARG A 136 15.00 6.30 2.93
C ARG A 136 15.07 7.71 3.52
N LEU A 137 14.87 7.86 4.83
CA LEU A 137 14.97 9.13 5.54
C LEU A 137 16.35 9.75 5.41
N ALA A 138 17.42 8.96 5.59
CA ALA A 138 18.79 9.44 5.41
C ALA A 138 19.02 10.03 4.01
N ARG A 139 18.47 9.40 2.97
CA ARG A 139 18.56 9.92 1.59
C ARG A 139 17.74 11.20 1.40
N LEU A 140 16.55 11.28 1.99
CA LEU A 140 15.69 12.47 1.89
C LEU A 140 16.34 13.69 2.56
N VAL A 141 17.01 13.48 3.71
CA VAL A 141 17.72 14.55 4.42
C VAL A 141 19.01 14.96 3.68
N ALA A 142 19.70 14.00 3.07
CA ALA A 142 20.94 14.27 2.32
C ALA A 142 20.72 14.97 0.97
N THR A 143 19.49 14.92 0.42
CA THR A 143 19.16 15.59 -0.85
C THR A 143 18.64 16.99 -0.53
N PRO A 144 19.38 18.09 -0.82
CA PRO A 144 18.86 19.43 -0.61
C PRO A 144 17.61 19.62 -1.48
N THR A 145 16.52 20.07 -0.86
CA THR A 145 15.30 20.45 -1.60
C THR A 145 15.69 21.60 -2.54
N PRO A 146 15.52 21.48 -3.85
CA PRO A 146 15.70 22.63 -4.72
C PRO A 146 14.71 23.72 -4.28
N ALA A 147 15.25 24.91 -4.02
CA ALA A 147 14.49 26.11 -3.65
C ALA A 147 13.51 26.50 -4.75
#